data_b79d5550ff1549c975011fdbeb556e01
#
_entry.id   b79d5550ff1549c975011fdbeb556e01
#
_cell.length_a   1.000
_cell.length_b   1.000
_cell.length_c   1.000
_cell.angle_alpha   90.00
_cell.angle_beta   90.00
_cell.angle_gamma   90.00
#
_symmetry.space_group_name_H-M   'P 1'
#
loop_
_entity.id
_entity.type
_entity.pdbx_description
1 polymer ?
#
loop_
_entity_poly.entity_id
_entity_poly.type
_entity_poly.pdbx_seq_one_letter_code
_entity_poly.pdbx_strand_id
1 'polypeptide(L)'
;MVHQFSADMIRSSTTQHSRREAFRFIGAVAGSAVVSAIGFQRSGLAQQSFTSSEAPNFPDGAVIRTLQGDINPTELANGATLFHEHVGRADVDLAVEELRASAFDGLGCIVDAATGRRSPEQVRNLEAIAARTAVRIIMAGGYFEDIGFAIYPVRVAEMTEDALVEELVTDAKSQRWGAFGEIASSLEMRPDERKVHRAVARAHLLTGLPIFTHTPHESCPSCAMEQLDVIEGQGVDLSRVVIGHMATIKPEHRPLTTHTEVARRGAFVGLDTLGHEMGRSRIPASDKVRMVLDLIDAGFEDHILLSSDQGNVNQFKVNWGHGWSSVLMQFVPKLRFAGVPEELIRKLLVDNPRRFLAFVPTG
;
A
#
# COMPACT_ATOMS: atom_id res chain seq x y z
N MET A 1 -47.78 29.28 -33.19
CA MET A 1 -47.37 30.70 -33.18
C MET A 1 -45.93 30.74 -32.69
N VAL A 2 -45.10 31.12 -33.62
CA VAL A 2 -43.64 31.16 -33.58
C VAL A 2 -43.14 32.31 -32.70
N HIS A 3 -42.11 32.11 -31.86
CA HIS A 3 -41.15 33.16 -31.64
C HIS A 3 -39.76 32.54 -31.45
N GLN A 4 -38.94 32.65 -32.52
CA GLN A 4 -37.52 32.64 -32.56
C GLN A 4 -36.98 33.81 -31.70
N PHE A 5 -35.95 33.55 -30.85
CA PHE A 5 -35.02 34.57 -30.47
C PHE A 5 -33.59 34.13 -30.80
N SER A 6 -32.98 35.07 -31.45
CA SER A 6 -31.70 35.05 -32.13
C SER A 6 -30.53 34.85 -31.20
N ALA A 7 -29.57 34.00 -31.63
CA ALA A 7 -28.23 33.97 -31.08
C ALA A 7 -27.37 35.05 -31.73
N ASP A 8 -26.77 35.90 -30.94
CA ASP A 8 -25.56 36.62 -31.39
C ASP A 8 -24.71 37.10 -30.22
N MET A 9 -23.42 36.82 -30.39
CA MET A 9 -22.26 37.48 -29.82
C MET A 9 -22.03 37.45 -28.30
N ILE A 10 -21.06 36.61 -27.87
CA ILE A 10 -19.85 37.08 -27.21
C ILE A 10 -18.72 36.07 -27.54
N ARG A 11 -17.87 36.40 -28.50
CA ARG A 11 -16.54 35.81 -28.63
C ARG A 11 -15.63 36.48 -27.63
N SER A 12 -15.27 35.82 -26.55
CA SER A 12 -14.10 36.22 -25.75
C SER A 12 -12.93 35.30 -26.13
N SER A 13 -11.91 35.90 -26.72
CA SER A 13 -10.62 35.32 -27.04
C SER A 13 -9.90 34.95 -25.74
N THR A 14 -9.93 33.70 -25.34
CA THR A 14 -9.02 33.16 -24.32
C THR A 14 -7.74 32.73 -25.00
N THR A 15 -6.74 33.59 -24.93
CA THR A 15 -5.35 33.23 -25.25
C THR A 15 -4.88 32.17 -24.25
N GLN A 16 -4.75 30.95 -24.71
CA GLN A 16 -4.07 29.89 -23.96
C GLN A 16 -2.57 30.20 -23.91
N HIS A 17 -2.11 30.76 -22.78
CA HIS A 17 -0.67 30.82 -22.50
C HIS A 17 -0.22 29.42 -22.05
N SER A 18 0.72 28.85 -22.79
CA SER A 18 1.38 27.60 -22.50
C SER A 18 2.15 27.70 -21.18
N ARG A 19 2.00 26.66 -20.31
CA ARG A 19 2.69 26.55 -19.01
C ARG A 19 4.22 26.63 -19.09
N ARG A 20 4.82 26.63 -20.29
CA ARG A 20 6.26 26.80 -20.52
C ARG A 20 6.78 28.24 -20.41
N GLU A 21 5.92 29.23 -20.44
CA GLU A 21 6.33 30.65 -20.38
C GLU A 21 6.40 31.21 -18.96
N ALA A 22 5.74 30.60 -17.99
CA ALA A 22 5.77 31.01 -16.59
C ALA A 22 7.13 30.82 -15.88
N PHE A 23 8.04 30.02 -16.45
CA PHE A 23 9.36 29.72 -15.85
C PHE A 23 10.51 30.60 -16.42
N ARG A 24 10.26 31.54 -17.33
CA ARG A 24 11.30 32.37 -17.96
C ARG A 24 11.46 33.77 -17.38
N PHE A 25 10.73 34.15 -16.34
CA PHE A 25 10.76 35.50 -15.77
C PHE A 25 11.50 35.66 -14.43
N ILE A 26 12.30 34.69 -14.01
CA ILE A 26 13.19 34.84 -12.85
C ILE A 26 14.63 34.66 -13.31
N GLY A 27 15.20 35.72 -13.85
CA GLY A 27 16.62 35.75 -14.19
C GLY A 27 17.05 36.97 -14.97
N ALA A 28 17.17 38.12 -14.34
CA ALA A 28 18.12 39.18 -14.60
C ALA A 28 17.78 40.44 -13.79
N VAL A 29 18.21 40.54 -12.54
CA VAL A 29 18.60 41.82 -11.94
C VAL A 29 19.89 41.59 -11.18
N ALA A 30 21.01 41.94 -11.78
CA ALA A 30 22.27 42.11 -11.10
C ALA A 30 22.23 43.47 -10.38
N GLY A 31 22.15 43.44 -9.07
CA GLY A 31 22.25 44.62 -8.22
C GLY A 31 22.96 44.24 -6.94
N SER A 32 24.20 44.73 -6.78
CA SER A 32 25.01 44.58 -5.59
C SER A 32 24.30 45.13 -4.36
N ALA A 33 23.94 44.30 -3.41
CA ALA A 33 23.49 44.71 -2.09
C ALA A 33 24.21 43.88 -1.02
N VAL A 34 24.83 44.61 -0.10
CA VAL A 34 25.51 44.15 1.09
C VAL A 34 24.62 43.14 1.86
N VAL A 35 25.05 41.91 1.96
CA VAL A 35 24.35 40.86 2.75
C VAL A 35 24.73 41.09 4.21
N SER A 36 23.87 41.77 4.96
CA SER A 36 23.84 41.62 6.40
C SER A 36 23.37 40.18 6.71
N ALA A 37 24.23 39.41 7.36
CA ALA A 37 23.92 38.05 7.81
C ALA A 37 22.82 38.09 8.89
N ILE A 38 21.58 38.12 8.47
CA ILE A 38 20.47 37.72 9.33
C ILE A 38 20.43 36.16 9.24
N GLY A 39 20.86 35.56 10.32
CA GLY A 39 20.75 34.10 10.48
C GLY A 39 19.29 33.68 10.36
N PHE A 40 18.89 33.22 9.17
CA PHE A 40 17.73 32.38 9.04
C PHE A 40 18.08 31.07 9.73
N GLN A 41 17.73 30.97 11.03
CA GLN A 41 17.51 29.67 11.60
C GLN A 41 16.51 28.96 10.68
N ARG A 42 17.00 28.04 9.86
CA ARG A 42 16.18 27.02 9.27
C ARG A 42 15.45 26.36 10.45
N SER A 43 14.19 26.72 10.65
CA SER A 43 13.28 25.88 11.39
C SER A 43 13.28 24.56 10.61
N GLY A 44 14.14 23.65 11.04
CA GLY A 44 14.10 22.28 10.57
C GLY A 44 12.67 21.81 10.83
N LEU A 45 11.94 21.57 9.76
CA LEU A 45 10.84 20.60 9.83
C LEU A 45 11.54 19.36 10.40
N ALA A 46 11.32 19.14 11.69
CA ALA A 46 11.89 18.01 12.39
C ALA A 46 11.49 16.78 11.59
N GLN A 47 12.46 16.14 10.97
CA GLN A 47 12.33 14.75 10.57
C GLN A 47 11.80 14.07 11.83
N GLN A 48 10.53 13.64 11.82
CA GLN A 48 9.89 13.02 12.96
C GLN A 48 10.65 11.72 13.25
N SER A 49 11.64 11.81 14.14
CA SER A 49 12.31 10.63 14.66
C SER A 49 11.33 9.97 15.62
N PHE A 50 10.71 8.90 15.19
CA PHE A 50 9.91 8.06 16.04
C PHE A 50 10.82 7.44 17.12
N THR A 51 10.65 7.81 18.39
CA THR A 51 11.37 7.19 19.50
C THR A 51 10.68 5.87 19.85
N SER A 52 11.41 4.77 19.80
CA SER A 52 10.90 3.42 20.06
C SER A 52 10.92 3.09 21.54
N SER A 53 9.90 2.41 22.07
CA SER A 53 9.92 1.77 23.39
C SER A 53 10.60 0.39 23.37
N GLU A 54 10.38 -0.44 22.37
CA GLU A 54 11.11 -1.69 22.11
C GLU A 54 11.12 -1.98 20.62
N ALA A 55 12.31 -2.14 20.03
CA ALA A 55 12.43 -2.51 18.63
C ALA A 55 11.99 -3.97 18.43
N PRO A 56 11.24 -4.30 17.36
CA PRO A 56 10.93 -5.68 17.05
C PRO A 56 12.18 -6.54 16.94
N ASN A 57 12.14 -7.72 17.54
CA ASN A 57 13.19 -8.71 17.38
C ASN A 57 12.94 -9.52 16.10
N PHE A 58 13.99 -9.80 15.35
CA PHE A 58 13.93 -10.57 14.11
C PHE A 58 14.80 -11.81 14.22
N PRO A 59 14.43 -12.96 13.62
CA PRO A 59 15.27 -14.14 13.54
C PRO A 59 16.63 -13.83 12.88
N ASP A 60 17.67 -14.55 13.28
CA ASP A 60 18.98 -14.46 12.63
C ASP A 60 18.85 -14.74 11.12
N GLY A 61 19.47 -13.91 10.30
CA GLY A 61 19.41 -14.00 8.85
C GLY A 61 18.10 -13.49 8.22
N ALA A 62 17.19 -12.90 9.01
CA ALA A 62 16.00 -12.30 8.46
C ALA A 62 16.31 -11.10 7.57
N VAL A 63 15.65 -11.04 6.43
CA VAL A 63 15.74 -9.94 5.45
C VAL A 63 14.35 -9.44 5.08
N ILE A 64 14.31 -8.21 4.57
CA ILE A 64 13.19 -7.70 3.79
C ILE A 64 13.67 -7.59 2.35
N ARG A 65 12.98 -8.25 1.42
CA ARG A 65 13.36 -8.25 0.01
C ARG A 65 12.75 -7.07 -0.72
N THR A 66 13.63 -6.21 -1.25
CA THR A 66 13.25 -5.06 -2.06
C THR A 66 13.84 -5.17 -3.47
N LEU A 67 13.35 -4.37 -4.41
CA LEU A 67 13.94 -4.29 -5.75
C LEU A 67 15.37 -3.72 -5.73
N GLN A 68 15.68 -2.89 -4.73
CA GLN A 68 17.03 -2.33 -4.54
C GLN A 68 18.02 -3.33 -3.88
N GLY A 69 17.55 -4.47 -3.42
CA GLY A 69 18.33 -5.51 -2.74
C GLY A 69 17.64 -6.03 -1.48
N ASP A 70 18.14 -7.15 -0.96
CA ASP A 70 17.69 -7.64 0.35
C ASP A 70 18.34 -6.79 1.44
N ILE A 71 17.58 -6.30 2.40
CA ILE A 71 18.00 -5.39 3.46
C ILE A 71 17.72 -6.01 4.82
N ASN A 72 18.49 -5.58 5.85
CA ASN A 72 18.15 -5.92 7.22
C ASN A 72 16.84 -5.20 7.62
N PRO A 73 15.92 -5.87 8.32
CA PRO A 73 14.66 -5.24 8.75
C PRO A 73 14.83 -3.93 9.54
N THR A 74 15.98 -3.74 10.21
CA THR A 74 16.30 -2.51 10.95
C THR A 74 16.53 -1.29 10.04
N GLU A 75 16.85 -1.49 8.76
CA GLU A 75 17.04 -0.39 7.81
C GLU A 75 15.74 0.39 7.50
N LEU A 76 14.58 -0.24 7.71
CA LEU A 76 13.28 0.43 7.57
C LEU A 76 12.79 1.11 8.86
N ALA A 77 13.62 1.18 9.91
CA ALA A 77 13.21 1.73 11.20
C ALA A 77 12.91 3.24 11.20
N ASN A 78 13.34 3.97 10.17
CA ASN A 78 13.29 5.43 10.14
C ASN A 78 12.24 6.02 9.17
N GLY A 79 11.40 5.18 8.56
CA GLY A 79 10.37 5.63 7.64
C GLY A 79 9.13 4.75 7.69
N ALA A 80 7.99 5.34 7.37
CA ALA A 80 6.75 4.58 7.25
C ALA A 80 6.82 3.57 6.11
N THR A 81 6.17 2.43 6.29
CA THR A 81 6.01 1.40 5.27
C THR A 81 4.52 1.22 4.98
N LEU A 82 4.14 1.37 3.71
CA LEU A 82 2.80 1.09 3.22
C LEU A 82 2.79 -0.30 2.57
N PHE A 83 1.96 -1.20 3.08
CA PHE A 83 2.00 -2.61 2.70
C PHE A 83 1.18 -2.96 1.46
N HIS A 84 0.38 -2.03 0.95
CA HIS A 84 -0.56 -2.26 -0.16
C HIS A 84 -0.78 -1.00 -0.98
N GLU A 85 -0.03 -0.87 -2.09
CA GLU A 85 -0.11 0.26 -3.02
C GLU A 85 0.10 -0.25 -4.46
N HIS A 86 -0.10 0.61 -5.46
CA HIS A 86 0.03 0.27 -6.88
C HIS A 86 0.98 1.22 -7.61
N VAL A 87 2.27 1.07 -7.38
CA VAL A 87 3.33 1.90 -8.00
C VAL A 87 3.43 1.64 -9.50
N GLY A 88 3.34 0.38 -9.91
CA GLY A 88 3.47 -0.04 -11.30
C GLY A 88 2.36 0.41 -12.25
N ARG A 89 1.31 1.09 -11.75
CA ARG A 89 0.24 1.68 -12.58
C ARG A 89 0.60 3.06 -13.13
N ALA A 90 1.63 3.71 -12.62
CA ALA A 90 2.05 5.03 -13.05
C ALA A 90 3.17 4.96 -14.12
N ASP A 91 3.28 6.02 -14.93
CA ASP A 91 4.47 6.24 -15.74
C ASP A 91 5.71 6.35 -14.84
N VAL A 92 6.87 5.87 -15.34
CA VAL A 92 8.10 5.78 -14.57
C VAL A 92 8.54 7.13 -13.99
N ASP A 93 8.55 8.18 -14.82
CA ASP A 93 9.01 9.50 -14.38
C ASP A 93 8.04 10.10 -13.35
N LEU A 94 6.74 9.94 -13.57
CA LEU A 94 5.71 10.40 -12.66
C LEU A 94 5.78 9.66 -11.32
N ALA A 95 5.98 8.34 -11.33
CA ALA A 95 6.12 7.55 -10.12
C ALA A 95 7.36 7.95 -9.31
N VAL A 96 8.49 8.20 -9.99
CA VAL A 96 9.73 8.65 -9.34
C VAL A 96 9.53 10.01 -8.64
N GLU A 97 8.90 10.98 -9.31
CA GLU A 97 8.65 12.29 -8.71
C GLU A 97 7.67 12.21 -7.53
N GLU A 98 6.61 11.40 -7.65
CA GLU A 98 5.66 11.20 -6.56
C GLU A 98 6.29 10.50 -5.35
N LEU A 99 7.13 9.46 -5.56
CA LEU A 99 7.85 8.78 -4.48
C LEU A 99 8.88 9.69 -3.82
N ARG A 100 9.58 10.54 -4.59
CA ARG A 100 10.49 11.55 -4.02
C ARG A 100 9.75 12.53 -3.13
N ALA A 101 8.59 13.01 -3.57
CA ALA A 101 7.76 13.89 -2.77
C ALA A 101 7.22 13.16 -1.52
N SER A 102 6.83 11.89 -1.64
CA SER A 102 6.35 11.08 -0.51
C SER A 102 7.44 10.77 0.51
N ALA A 103 8.70 10.66 0.09
CA ALA A 103 9.83 10.51 1.00
C ALA A 103 10.00 11.73 1.93
N PHE A 104 9.72 12.95 1.46
CA PHE A 104 9.72 14.15 2.32
C PHE A 104 8.63 14.11 3.39
N ASP A 105 7.53 13.41 3.13
CA ASP A 105 6.44 13.21 4.09
C ASP A 105 6.70 12.04 5.06
N GLY A 106 7.85 11.36 4.93
CA GLY A 106 8.26 10.28 5.83
C GLY A 106 8.02 8.87 5.30
N LEU A 107 7.66 8.68 4.02
CA LEU A 107 7.56 7.36 3.41
C LEU A 107 8.97 6.76 3.21
N GLY A 108 9.22 5.59 3.79
CA GLY A 108 10.50 4.86 3.66
C GLY A 108 10.41 3.63 2.78
N CYS A 109 9.26 2.97 2.76
CA CYS A 109 9.04 1.75 1.99
C CYS A 109 7.60 1.64 1.49
N ILE A 110 7.43 0.98 0.34
CA ILE A 110 6.13 0.73 -0.27
C ILE A 110 6.10 -0.68 -0.87
N VAL A 111 4.99 -1.40 -0.67
CA VAL A 111 4.74 -2.67 -1.34
C VAL A 111 3.87 -2.42 -2.56
N ASP A 112 4.38 -2.78 -3.73
CA ASP A 112 3.64 -2.71 -4.99
C ASP A 112 2.82 -3.99 -5.18
N ALA A 113 1.52 -3.89 -4.94
CA ALA A 113 0.57 -4.98 -5.07
C ALA A 113 0.35 -5.39 -6.54
N ALA A 114 0.19 -6.68 -6.78
CA ALA A 114 -0.06 -7.22 -8.11
C ALA A 114 -1.54 -7.52 -8.31
N THR A 115 -2.15 -6.88 -9.28
CA THR A 115 -3.48 -7.25 -9.79
C THR A 115 -3.37 -8.21 -10.98
N GLY A 116 -2.64 -9.32 -10.79
CA GLY A 116 -2.33 -10.31 -11.81
C GLY A 116 -0.85 -10.40 -12.16
N ARG A 117 -0.52 -11.25 -13.14
CA ARG A 117 0.88 -11.42 -13.56
C ARG A 117 1.40 -10.19 -14.29
N ARG A 118 2.56 -9.72 -13.87
CA ARG A 118 3.24 -8.61 -14.54
C ARG A 118 3.91 -9.05 -15.84
N SER A 119 3.84 -8.20 -16.86
CA SER A 119 4.66 -8.35 -18.05
C SER A 119 6.13 -8.04 -17.74
N PRO A 120 7.09 -8.53 -18.53
CA PRO A 120 8.50 -8.16 -18.39
C PRO A 120 8.74 -6.64 -18.46
N GLU A 121 7.91 -5.89 -19.18
CA GLU A 121 8.00 -4.42 -19.24
C GLU A 121 7.59 -3.79 -17.90
N GLN A 122 6.50 -4.25 -17.30
CA GLN A 122 6.07 -3.75 -15.98
C GLN A 122 7.13 -4.02 -14.90
N VAL A 123 7.80 -5.18 -14.95
CA VAL A 123 8.91 -5.48 -14.03
C VAL A 123 10.07 -4.48 -14.24
N ARG A 124 10.52 -4.30 -15.51
CA ARG A 124 11.59 -3.33 -15.82
C ARG A 124 11.23 -1.89 -15.41
N ASN A 125 9.97 -1.49 -15.56
CA ASN A 125 9.51 -0.16 -15.14
C ASN A 125 9.61 0.00 -13.61
N LEU A 126 9.21 -1.00 -12.83
CA LEU A 126 9.36 -0.99 -11.37
C LEU A 126 10.83 -0.94 -10.94
N GLU A 127 11.71 -1.71 -11.61
CA GLU A 127 13.15 -1.66 -11.37
C GLU A 127 13.74 -0.28 -11.70
N ALA A 128 13.29 0.34 -12.78
CA ALA A 128 13.72 1.69 -13.17
C ALA A 128 13.24 2.76 -12.17
N ILE A 129 12.03 2.62 -11.62
CA ILE A 129 11.53 3.48 -10.55
C ILE A 129 12.37 3.28 -9.28
N ALA A 130 12.58 2.03 -8.87
CA ALA A 130 13.34 1.68 -7.68
C ALA A 130 14.78 2.22 -7.71
N ALA A 131 15.43 2.17 -8.86
CA ALA A 131 16.80 2.70 -9.04
C ALA A 131 16.89 4.24 -8.90
N ARG A 132 15.77 4.97 -8.95
CA ARG A 132 15.72 6.43 -9.01
C ARG A 132 15.10 7.08 -7.78
N THR A 133 14.70 6.31 -6.78
CA THR A 133 14.10 6.81 -5.53
C THR A 133 14.81 6.26 -4.29
N ALA A 134 14.77 7.02 -3.20
CA ALA A 134 15.22 6.55 -1.90
C ALA A 134 14.19 5.66 -1.18
N VAL A 135 12.92 5.69 -1.60
CA VAL A 135 11.87 4.83 -1.06
C VAL A 135 12.15 3.40 -1.50
N ARG A 136 12.19 2.47 -0.56
CA ARG A 136 12.33 1.05 -0.86
C ARG A 136 11.05 0.51 -1.50
N ILE A 137 11.19 -0.23 -2.60
CA ILE A 137 10.04 -0.83 -3.30
C ILE A 137 10.11 -2.33 -3.15
N ILE A 138 9.07 -2.90 -2.58
CA ILE A 138 8.86 -4.35 -2.49
C ILE A 138 7.87 -4.72 -3.57
N MET A 139 8.28 -5.56 -4.50
CA MET A 139 7.39 -6.08 -5.52
C MET A 139 6.67 -7.30 -4.98
N ALA A 140 5.35 -7.26 -4.94
CA ALA A 140 4.54 -8.44 -4.69
C ALA A 140 4.09 -9.09 -5.99
N GLY A 141 3.69 -10.36 -5.92
CA GLY A 141 3.21 -11.10 -7.08
C GLY A 141 2.23 -12.21 -6.72
N GLY A 142 1.63 -12.81 -7.74
CA GLY A 142 0.65 -13.86 -7.59
C GLY A 142 -0.48 -13.76 -8.59
N TYR A 143 -1.63 -14.31 -8.22
CA TYR A 143 -2.86 -14.27 -8.98
C TYR A 143 -3.90 -13.44 -8.24
N PHE A 144 -4.64 -12.58 -8.94
CA PHE A 144 -5.60 -11.68 -8.32
C PHE A 144 -6.94 -12.39 -8.08
N GLU A 145 -7.85 -12.40 -9.05
CA GLU A 145 -9.19 -12.98 -8.92
C GLU A 145 -9.64 -13.72 -10.19
N ASP A 146 -10.65 -14.56 -10.09
CA ASP A 146 -11.19 -15.34 -11.21
C ASP A 146 -12.27 -14.58 -12.01
N ILE A 147 -12.77 -13.46 -11.49
CA ILE A 147 -13.76 -12.60 -12.12
C ILE A 147 -13.37 -11.13 -12.01
N GLY A 148 -14.06 -10.27 -12.76
CA GLY A 148 -13.81 -8.84 -12.69
C GLY A 148 -12.85 -8.34 -13.77
N PHE A 149 -12.02 -7.36 -13.44
CA PHE A 149 -11.13 -6.71 -14.43
C PHE A 149 -9.77 -7.41 -14.60
N ALA A 150 -9.42 -8.31 -13.71
CA ALA A 150 -8.12 -9.00 -13.70
C ALA A 150 -8.32 -10.53 -13.62
N ILE A 151 -9.14 -11.05 -14.51
CA ILE A 151 -9.53 -12.47 -14.59
C ILE A 151 -8.28 -13.35 -14.69
N TYR A 152 -8.29 -14.48 -14.01
CA TYR A 152 -7.25 -15.49 -14.14
C TYR A 152 -7.05 -15.91 -15.60
N PRO A 153 -5.80 -16.15 -16.03
CA PRO A 153 -5.56 -16.83 -17.30
C PRO A 153 -6.34 -18.16 -17.35
N VAL A 154 -6.95 -18.47 -18.49
CA VAL A 154 -7.73 -19.73 -18.69
C VAL A 154 -6.98 -20.96 -18.22
N ARG A 155 -5.64 -20.97 -18.38
CA ARG A 155 -4.79 -22.06 -17.92
C ARG A 155 -4.85 -22.34 -16.41
N VAL A 156 -5.26 -21.36 -15.58
CA VAL A 156 -5.36 -21.58 -14.12
C VAL A 156 -6.39 -22.66 -13.81
N ALA A 157 -7.52 -22.69 -14.52
CA ALA A 157 -8.53 -23.73 -14.39
C ALA A 157 -7.98 -25.14 -14.74
N GLU A 158 -7.09 -25.21 -15.73
CA GLU A 158 -6.49 -26.44 -16.23
C GLU A 158 -5.29 -26.93 -15.41
N MET A 159 -4.63 -26.02 -14.68
CA MET A 159 -3.45 -26.33 -13.87
C MET A 159 -3.82 -27.12 -12.60
N THR A 160 -2.98 -28.07 -12.27
CA THR A 160 -3.00 -28.67 -10.93
C THR A 160 -2.52 -27.67 -9.88
N GLU A 161 -2.88 -27.90 -8.64
CA GLU A 161 -2.39 -27.06 -7.53
C GLU A 161 -0.85 -27.11 -7.42
N ASP A 162 -0.24 -28.27 -7.62
CA ASP A 162 1.23 -28.42 -7.62
C ASP A 162 1.90 -27.58 -8.72
N ALA A 163 1.35 -27.57 -9.92
CA ALA A 163 1.86 -26.75 -11.02
C ALA A 163 1.74 -25.24 -10.71
N LEU A 164 0.68 -24.81 -10.03
CA LEU A 164 0.54 -23.43 -9.56
C LEU A 164 1.58 -23.09 -8.51
N VAL A 165 1.84 -23.98 -7.56
CA VAL A 165 2.91 -23.81 -6.54
C VAL A 165 4.27 -23.66 -7.19
N GLU A 166 4.62 -24.55 -8.13
CA GLU A 166 5.90 -24.49 -8.85
C GLU A 166 6.06 -23.17 -9.61
N GLU A 167 5.02 -22.72 -10.30
CA GLU A 167 5.02 -21.45 -11.02
C GLU A 167 5.18 -20.26 -10.07
N LEU A 168 4.42 -20.21 -8.97
CA LEU A 168 4.52 -19.15 -7.97
C LEU A 168 5.92 -19.05 -7.35
N VAL A 169 6.53 -20.17 -7.01
CA VAL A 169 7.89 -20.23 -6.45
C VAL A 169 8.91 -19.78 -7.49
N THR A 170 8.77 -20.23 -8.75
CA THR A 170 9.66 -19.85 -9.85
C THR A 170 9.58 -18.36 -10.15
N ASP A 171 8.38 -17.82 -10.27
CA ASP A 171 8.14 -16.40 -10.51
C ASP A 171 8.65 -15.54 -9.34
N ALA A 172 8.39 -15.95 -8.10
CA ALA A 172 8.88 -15.25 -6.92
C ALA A 172 10.40 -15.15 -6.86
N LYS A 173 11.10 -16.22 -7.24
CA LYS A 173 12.58 -16.24 -7.32
C LYS A 173 13.09 -15.40 -8.50
N SER A 174 12.55 -15.61 -9.70
CA SER A 174 13.06 -14.96 -10.94
C SER A 174 12.78 -13.47 -10.97
N GLN A 175 11.65 -13.01 -10.43
CA GLN A 175 11.25 -11.60 -10.38
C GLN A 175 11.56 -10.94 -9.03
N ARG A 176 12.19 -11.64 -8.09
CA ARG A 176 12.54 -11.12 -6.77
C ARG A 176 11.35 -10.58 -5.98
N TRP A 177 10.24 -11.32 -5.93
CA TRP A 177 9.12 -10.91 -5.10
C TRP A 177 9.50 -10.88 -3.61
N GLY A 178 9.01 -9.87 -2.90
CA GLY A 178 9.17 -9.75 -1.45
C GLY A 178 7.91 -10.15 -0.68
N ALA A 179 6.79 -10.39 -1.39
CA ALA A 179 5.54 -10.87 -0.84
C ALA A 179 4.69 -11.57 -1.91
N PHE A 180 3.78 -12.44 -1.50
CA PHE A 180 2.65 -12.86 -2.33
C PHE A 180 1.48 -11.91 -2.08
N GLY A 181 0.96 -11.28 -3.14
CA GLY A 181 -0.19 -10.38 -3.02
C GLY A 181 -0.31 -9.32 -4.13
N GLU A 182 -1.49 -8.79 -4.25
CA GLU A 182 -2.70 -9.08 -3.49
C GLU A 182 -3.43 -10.32 -4.05
N ILE A 183 -3.78 -11.26 -3.19
CA ILE A 183 -4.47 -12.49 -3.58
C ILE A 183 -5.96 -12.30 -3.28
N ALA A 184 -6.77 -12.22 -4.32
CA ALA A 184 -8.17 -11.86 -4.19
C ALA A 184 -9.12 -13.05 -4.16
N SER A 185 -10.32 -12.79 -3.65
CA SER A 185 -11.47 -13.66 -3.80
C SER A 185 -12.72 -12.86 -4.13
N SER A 186 -13.64 -13.49 -4.85
CA SER A 186 -14.98 -12.99 -5.07
C SER A 186 -15.80 -12.98 -3.77
N LEU A 187 -17.00 -12.37 -3.79
CA LEU A 187 -17.96 -12.42 -2.66
C LEU A 187 -18.31 -13.86 -2.25
N GLU A 188 -18.37 -14.74 -3.21
CA GLU A 188 -18.42 -16.19 -3.02
C GLU A 188 -17.13 -16.76 -3.62
N MET A 189 -16.22 -17.24 -2.79
CA MET A 189 -14.93 -17.76 -3.23
C MET A 189 -15.11 -18.93 -4.19
N ARG A 190 -14.67 -18.74 -5.44
CA ARG A 190 -14.78 -19.72 -6.50
C ARG A 190 -13.79 -20.88 -6.32
N PRO A 191 -14.04 -22.06 -6.93
CA PRO A 191 -13.14 -23.21 -6.80
C PRO A 191 -11.69 -22.90 -7.19
N ASP A 192 -11.47 -22.13 -8.27
CA ASP A 192 -10.13 -21.76 -8.72
C ASP A 192 -9.48 -20.71 -7.83
N GLU A 193 -10.24 -19.77 -7.25
CA GLU A 193 -9.74 -18.84 -6.23
C GLU A 193 -9.29 -19.60 -4.98
N ARG A 194 -10.07 -20.56 -4.52
CA ARG A 194 -9.69 -21.45 -3.39
C ARG A 194 -8.43 -22.24 -3.71
N LYS A 195 -8.30 -22.78 -4.93
CA LYS A 195 -7.10 -23.48 -5.41
C LYS A 195 -5.87 -22.55 -5.39
N VAL A 196 -6.02 -21.32 -5.87
CA VAL A 196 -4.94 -20.31 -5.85
C VAL A 196 -4.55 -19.95 -4.42
N HIS A 197 -5.49 -19.73 -3.51
CA HIS A 197 -5.18 -19.44 -2.10
C HIS A 197 -4.38 -20.57 -1.46
N ARG A 198 -4.75 -21.85 -1.72
CA ARG A 198 -3.98 -23.02 -1.23
C ARG A 198 -2.59 -23.08 -1.87
N ALA A 199 -2.49 -22.82 -3.18
CA ALA A 199 -1.21 -22.82 -3.86
C ALA A 199 -0.27 -21.72 -3.34
N VAL A 200 -0.79 -20.51 -3.09
CA VAL A 200 -0.03 -19.40 -2.49
C VAL A 200 0.41 -19.75 -1.07
N ALA A 201 -0.46 -20.33 -0.25
CA ALA A 201 -0.11 -20.78 1.09
C ALA A 201 1.04 -21.81 1.06
N ARG A 202 0.99 -22.78 0.15
CA ARG A 202 2.05 -23.77 -0.04
C ARG A 202 3.34 -23.16 -0.60
N ALA A 203 3.25 -22.17 -1.51
CA ALA A 203 4.40 -21.44 -2.00
C ALA A 203 5.04 -20.58 -0.90
N HIS A 204 4.24 -20.01 0.02
CA HIS A 204 4.74 -19.36 1.22
C HIS A 204 5.60 -20.32 2.06
N LEU A 205 5.11 -21.54 2.36
CA LEU A 205 5.85 -22.54 3.14
C LEU A 205 7.20 -22.92 2.50
N LEU A 206 7.31 -22.83 1.17
CA LEU A 206 8.55 -23.11 0.43
C LEU A 206 9.50 -21.91 0.32
N THR A 207 9.00 -20.69 0.42
CA THR A 207 9.79 -19.47 0.17
C THR A 207 10.00 -18.61 1.40
N GLY A 208 9.13 -18.73 2.40
CA GLY A 208 9.07 -17.83 3.55
C GLY A 208 8.45 -16.46 3.26
N LEU A 209 8.10 -16.14 2.01
CA LEU A 209 7.55 -14.84 1.64
C LEU A 209 6.17 -14.61 2.27
N PRO A 210 5.90 -13.44 2.90
CA PRO A 210 4.61 -13.15 3.51
C PRO A 210 3.47 -13.09 2.47
N ILE A 211 2.23 -13.23 2.96
CA ILE A 211 1.03 -13.21 2.13
C ILE A 211 0.15 -12.04 2.54
N PHE A 212 -0.37 -11.27 1.57
CA PHE A 212 -1.49 -10.39 1.80
C PHE A 212 -2.61 -10.63 0.80
N THR A 213 -3.83 -10.55 1.28
CA THR A 213 -5.02 -10.87 0.50
C THR A 213 -5.80 -9.61 0.12
N HIS A 214 -6.76 -9.79 -0.77
CA HIS A 214 -7.74 -8.81 -1.18
C HIS A 214 -9.13 -9.38 -0.90
N THR A 215 -9.82 -8.84 0.11
CA THR A 215 -11.26 -9.09 0.24
C THR A 215 -12.03 -8.16 -0.70
N PRO A 216 -13.21 -8.53 -1.18
CA PRO A 216 -14.01 -7.63 -2.01
C PRO A 216 -14.21 -6.26 -1.35
N HIS A 217 -14.22 -5.19 -2.15
CA HIS A 217 -14.46 -3.82 -1.64
C HIS A 217 -15.86 -3.60 -1.06
N GLU A 218 -16.72 -4.58 -1.17
CA GLU A 218 -17.99 -4.64 -0.48
C GLU A 218 -17.80 -5.20 0.93
N SER A 219 -18.68 -4.81 1.87
CA SER A 219 -18.59 -5.33 3.24
C SER A 219 -18.87 -6.84 3.26
N CYS A 220 -17.82 -7.64 3.37
CA CYS A 220 -17.90 -9.10 3.37
C CYS A 220 -17.09 -9.73 4.53
N PRO A 221 -17.62 -9.74 5.75
CA PRO A 221 -16.97 -10.41 6.88
C PRO A 221 -16.64 -11.89 6.62
N SER A 222 -17.55 -12.62 5.96
CA SER A 222 -17.34 -14.04 5.63
C SER A 222 -16.21 -14.26 4.62
N CYS A 223 -15.99 -13.32 3.67
CA CYS A 223 -14.88 -13.43 2.73
C CYS A 223 -13.52 -13.40 3.45
N ALA A 224 -13.36 -12.46 4.39
CA ALA A 224 -12.14 -12.36 5.18
C ALA A 224 -11.86 -13.65 5.98
N MET A 225 -12.90 -14.21 6.60
CA MET A 225 -12.78 -15.46 7.37
C MET A 225 -12.48 -16.64 6.48
N GLU A 226 -13.12 -16.74 5.30
CA GLU A 226 -12.90 -17.83 4.36
C GLU A 226 -11.47 -17.82 3.79
N GLN A 227 -10.93 -16.65 3.43
CA GLN A 227 -9.54 -16.52 3.02
C GLN A 227 -8.59 -17.00 4.12
N LEU A 228 -8.82 -16.56 5.36
CA LEU A 228 -8.02 -16.93 6.51
C LEU A 228 -8.06 -18.44 6.76
N ASP A 229 -9.26 -19.05 6.73
CA ASP A 229 -9.46 -20.49 6.91
C ASP A 229 -8.73 -21.34 5.86
N VAL A 230 -8.79 -20.93 4.60
CA VAL A 230 -8.11 -21.63 3.49
C VAL A 230 -6.60 -21.58 3.65
N ILE A 231 -6.04 -20.43 4.05
CA ILE A 231 -4.58 -20.25 4.21
C ILE A 231 -4.10 -21.02 5.45
N GLU A 232 -4.77 -20.87 6.61
CA GLU A 232 -4.44 -21.58 7.85
C GLU A 232 -4.55 -23.10 7.68
N GLY A 233 -5.54 -23.57 6.93
CA GLY A 233 -5.73 -24.99 6.62
C GLY A 233 -4.56 -25.64 5.86
N GLN A 234 -3.63 -24.86 5.31
CA GLN A 234 -2.38 -25.35 4.72
C GLN A 234 -1.21 -25.37 5.72
N GLY A 235 -1.42 -25.02 6.98
CA GLY A 235 -0.38 -25.00 8.01
C GLY A 235 0.48 -23.75 8.02
N VAL A 236 0.02 -22.65 7.43
CA VAL A 236 0.70 -21.35 7.44
C VAL A 236 0.61 -20.73 8.84
N ASP A 237 1.74 -20.21 9.34
CA ASP A 237 1.75 -19.33 10.50
C ASP A 237 1.09 -17.98 10.13
N LEU A 238 -0.07 -17.71 10.72
CA LEU A 238 -0.88 -16.55 10.40
C LEU A 238 -0.19 -15.22 10.74
N SER A 239 0.85 -15.21 11.59
CA SER A 239 1.68 -14.03 11.81
C SER A 239 2.41 -13.54 10.54
N ARG A 240 2.33 -14.32 9.46
CA ARG A 240 2.89 -14.04 8.14
C ARG A 240 1.83 -13.66 7.10
N VAL A 241 0.59 -13.44 7.55
CA VAL A 241 -0.58 -13.19 6.70
C VAL A 241 -1.24 -11.86 7.05
N VAL A 242 -1.59 -11.09 6.04
CA VAL A 242 -2.46 -9.92 6.16
C VAL A 242 -3.77 -10.21 5.42
N ILE A 243 -4.88 -10.04 6.09
CA ILE A 243 -6.18 -9.96 5.43
C ILE A 243 -6.39 -8.51 5.02
N GLY A 244 -6.39 -8.24 3.71
CA GLY A 244 -6.51 -6.91 3.12
C GLY A 244 -7.95 -6.40 3.07
N HIS A 245 -8.08 -5.11 2.80
CA HIS A 245 -9.35 -4.36 2.68
C HIS A 245 -10.28 -4.46 3.90
N MET A 246 -9.73 -4.73 5.08
CA MET A 246 -10.53 -4.79 6.29
C MET A 246 -11.21 -3.44 6.63
N ALA A 247 -10.66 -2.32 6.14
CA ALA A 247 -11.29 -1.00 6.26
C ALA A 247 -12.54 -0.82 5.38
N THR A 248 -12.90 -1.80 4.54
CA THR A 248 -14.13 -1.82 3.74
C THR A 248 -15.28 -2.57 4.43
N ILE A 249 -14.96 -3.38 5.45
CA ILE A 249 -15.98 -4.09 6.23
C ILE A 249 -16.67 -3.09 7.16
N LYS A 250 -17.97 -2.90 6.95
CA LYS A 250 -18.75 -1.98 7.76
C LYS A 250 -18.77 -2.41 9.22
N PRO A 251 -18.58 -1.49 10.15
CA PRO A 251 -18.67 -1.77 11.58
C PRO A 251 -20.13 -1.91 12.01
N GLU A 252 -20.83 -2.91 11.48
CA GLU A 252 -22.24 -3.18 11.78
C GLU A 252 -22.46 -3.59 13.23
N HIS A 253 -21.42 -4.15 13.83
CA HIS A 253 -21.42 -4.58 15.23
C HIS A 253 -20.18 -4.02 15.94
N ARG A 254 -20.38 -3.47 17.12
CA ARG A 254 -19.31 -3.12 18.06
C ARG A 254 -19.40 -4.03 19.28
N PRO A 255 -18.33 -4.67 19.69
CA PRO A 255 -16.94 -4.62 19.14
C PRO A 255 -16.83 -5.23 17.73
N LEU A 256 -15.74 -4.87 17.02
CA LEU A 256 -15.41 -5.35 15.67
C LEU A 256 -15.13 -6.86 15.67
N THR A 257 -16.13 -7.70 15.41
CA THR A 257 -16.01 -9.14 15.56
C THR A 257 -15.02 -9.75 14.55
N THR A 258 -15.16 -9.44 13.27
CA THR A 258 -14.31 -10.00 12.21
C THR A 258 -12.86 -9.53 12.32
N HIS A 259 -12.62 -8.23 12.52
CA HIS A 259 -11.28 -7.68 12.67
C HIS A 259 -10.56 -8.26 13.90
N THR A 260 -11.27 -8.33 15.02
CA THR A 260 -10.76 -8.92 16.27
C THR A 260 -10.47 -10.42 16.11
N GLU A 261 -11.31 -11.15 15.37
CA GLU A 261 -11.08 -12.59 15.13
C GLU A 261 -9.85 -12.82 14.24
N VAL A 262 -9.66 -12.04 13.18
CA VAL A 262 -8.45 -12.08 12.35
C VAL A 262 -7.20 -11.85 13.22
N ALA A 263 -7.19 -10.80 14.05
CA ALA A 263 -6.08 -10.48 14.94
C ALA A 263 -5.87 -11.56 16.02
N ARG A 264 -6.94 -12.08 16.62
CA ARG A 264 -6.90 -13.14 17.64
C ARG A 264 -6.29 -14.45 17.13
N ARG A 265 -6.49 -14.77 15.83
CA ARG A 265 -5.86 -15.90 15.17
C ARG A 265 -4.40 -15.66 14.80
N GLY A 266 -3.88 -14.45 15.02
CA GLY A 266 -2.48 -14.10 14.80
C GLY A 266 -2.19 -13.38 13.47
N ALA A 267 -3.17 -13.25 12.59
CA ALA A 267 -3.00 -12.53 11.32
C ALA A 267 -3.04 -11.01 11.51
N PHE A 268 -2.51 -10.28 10.52
CA PHE A 268 -2.65 -8.84 10.49
C PHE A 268 -3.97 -8.41 9.86
N VAL A 269 -4.55 -7.36 10.44
CA VAL A 269 -5.71 -6.65 9.92
C VAL A 269 -5.22 -5.54 9.00
N GLY A 270 -5.39 -5.72 7.69
CA GLY A 270 -4.97 -4.77 6.67
C GLY A 270 -6.01 -3.66 6.48
N LEU A 271 -5.79 -2.51 7.09
CA LEU A 271 -6.60 -1.32 6.86
C LEU A 271 -5.94 -0.50 5.74
N ASP A 272 -6.29 -0.78 4.50
CA ASP A 272 -5.55 -0.34 3.31
C ASP A 272 -6.34 0.52 2.33
N THR A 273 -7.51 1.01 2.72
CA THR A 273 -8.26 2.01 1.94
C THR A 273 -8.33 3.34 2.67
N LEU A 274 -7.20 3.76 3.27
CA LEU A 274 -7.09 4.95 4.11
C LEU A 274 -6.69 6.19 3.30
N GLY A 275 -6.98 7.38 3.83
CA GLY A 275 -6.63 8.63 3.17
C GLY A 275 -7.56 9.04 2.01
N HIS A 276 -8.60 8.27 1.75
CA HIS A 276 -9.64 8.56 0.77
C HIS A 276 -10.98 8.70 1.49
N GLU A 277 -11.53 9.91 1.54
CA GLU A 277 -12.80 10.13 2.28
C GLU A 277 -14.00 9.47 1.62
N MET A 278 -13.98 9.33 0.31
CA MET A 278 -15.04 8.75 -0.51
C MET A 278 -14.51 7.70 -1.46
N GLY A 279 -13.52 6.91 -1.03
CA GLY A 279 -12.95 5.84 -1.80
C GLY A 279 -13.92 4.68 -2.05
N ARG A 280 -13.41 3.61 -2.62
CA ARG A 280 -14.18 2.41 -2.99
C ARG A 280 -15.01 1.84 -1.84
N SER A 281 -14.53 1.96 -0.59
CA SER A 281 -15.21 1.40 0.59
C SER A 281 -16.47 2.15 1.03
N ARG A 282 -16.67 3.40 0.60
CA ARG A 282 -17.75 4.30 1.08
C ARG A 282 -17.90 4.40 2.61
N ILE A 283 -16.84 4.04 3.35
CA ILE A 283 -16.77 4.14 4.81
C ILE A 283 -16.10 5.46 5.17
N PRO A 284 -16.74 6.30 6.01
CA PRO A 284 -16.16 7.56 6.43
C PRO A 284 -14.82 7.38 7.15
N ALA A 285 -13.92 8.36 7.02
CA ALA A 285 -12.64 8.35 7.71
C ALA A 285 -12.78 8.27 9.23
N SER A 286 -13.85 8.84 9.81
CA SER A 286 -14.17 8.72 11.25
C SER A 286 -14.38 7.28 11.68
N ASP A 287 -15.08 6.47 10.87
CA ASP A 287 -15.30 5.06 11.17
C ASP A 287 -14.03 4.25 11.05
N LYS A 288 -13.17 4.57 10.06
CA LYS A 288 -11.84 3.93 9.92
C LYS A 288 -10.91 4.26 11.09
N VAL A 289 -10.92 5.52 11.57
CA VAL A 289 -10.21 5.90 12.81
C VAL A 289 -10.75 5.08 13.99
N ARG A 290 -12.07 4.94 14.08
CA ARG A 290 -12.68 4.17 15.16
C ARG A 290 -12.33 2.69 15.09
N MET A 291 -12.18 2.10 13.90
CA MET A 291 -11.67 0.72 13.76
C MET A 291 -10.29 0.55 14.38
N VAL A 292 -9.38 1.51 14.12
CA VAL A 292 -8.04 1.50 14.73
C VAL A 292 -8.13 1.59 16.26
N LEU A 293 -8.94 2.51 16.78
CA LEU A 293 -9.11 2.67 18.23
C LEU A 293 -9.71 1.42 18.88
N ASP A 294 -10.76 0.85 18.28
CA ASP A 294 -11.42 -0.36 18.80
C ASP A 294 -10.45 -1.57 18.82
N LEU A 295 -9.53 -1.69 17.85
CA LEU A 295 -8.49 -2.72 17.85
C LEU A 295 -7.41 -2.47 18.90
N ILE A 296 -6.98 -1.21 19.08
CA ILE A 296 -6.04 -0.82 20.14
C ILE A 296 -6.66 -1.08 21.52
N ASP A 297 -7.91 -0.64 21.75
CA ASP A 297 -8.63 -0.85 23.01
C ASP A 297 -8.81 -2.35 23.34
N ALA A 298 -8.84 -3.20 22.30
CA ALA A 298 -8.90 -4.66 22.44
C ALA A 298 -7.52 -5.32 22.61
N GLY A 299 -6.41 -4.57 22.58
CA GLY A 299 -5.04 -5.08 22.74
C GLY A 299 -4.45 -5.71 21.48
N PHE A 300 -4.93 -5.34 20.29
CA PHE A 300 -4.47 -5.87 19.01
C PHE A 300 -3.64 -4.87 18.18
N GLU A 301 -3.02 -3.88 18.83
CA GLU A 301 -2.16 -2.90 18.15
C GLU A 301 -0.99 -3.53 17.38
N ASP A 302 -0.56 -4.73 17.78
CA ASP A 302 0.50 -5.49 17.12
C ASP A 302 0.05 -6.15 15.81
N HIS A 303 -1.25 -6.15 15.52
CA HIS A 303 -1.86 -6.82 14.38
C HIS A 303 -2.46 -5.83 13.35
N ILE A 304 -2.18 -4.54 13.44
CA ILE A 304 -2.73 -3.54 12.53
C ILE A 304 -1.67 -3.12 11.51
N LEU A 305 -2.03 -3.12 10.24
CA LEU A 305 -1.27 -2.53 9.15
C LEU A 305 -2.10 -1.45 8.44
N LEU A 306 -1.45 -0.34 8.07
CA LEU A 306 -2.11 0.79 7.41
C LEU A 306 -1.56 0.97 5.99
N SER A 307 -2.46 1.23 5.03
CA SER A 307 -2.11 1.56 3.65
C SER A 307 -3.25 2.31 2.95
N SER A 308 -3.10 2.62 1.66
CA SER A 308 -4.10 3.42 0.95
C SER A 308 -4.70 2.77 -0.30
N ASP A 309 -4.15 1.65 -0.78
CA ASP A 309 -4.56 1.03 -2.07
C ASP A 309 -4.53 2.06 -3.21
N GLN A 310 -3.47 2.90 -3.21
CA GLN A 310 -3.36 4.04 -4.12
C GLN A 310 -2.63 3.64 -5.40
N GLY A 311 -3.29 3.84 -6.55
CA GLY A 311 -2.72 3.67 -7.87
C GLY A 311 -3.32 4.65 -8.89
N ASN A 312 -4.17 5.57 -8.43
CA ASN A 312 -4.80 6.55 -9.31
C ASN A 312 -3.94 7.81 -9.43
N VAL A 313 -3.30 7.98 -10.57
CA VAL A 313 -2.43 9.13 -10.86
C VAL A 313 -3.14 10.50 -10.73
N ASN A 314 -4.46 10.55 -10.89
CA ASN A 314 -5.22 11.78 -10.67
C ASN A 314 -5.21 12.26 -9.21
N GLN A 315 -4.82 11.40 -8.28
CA GLN A 315 -4.69 11.72 -6.87
C GLN A 315 -3.24 11.99 -6.44
N PHE A 316 -2.30 11.99 -7.36
CA PHE A 316 -0.90 12.33 -7.09
C PHE A 316 -0.74 13.82 -6.80
N LYS A 317 0.34 14.20 -6.13
CA LYS A 317 0.64 15.59 -5.73
C LYS A 317 0.70 16.55 -6.92
N VAL A 318 1.17 16.08 -8.08
CA VAL A 318 1.17 16.87 -9.33
C VAL A 318 -0.25 17.28 -9.76
N ASN A 319 -1.26 16.52 -9.34
CA ASN A 319 -2.68 16.76 -9.58
C ASN A 319 -3.42 17.25 -8.31
N TRP A 320 -2.68 17.83 -7.35
CA TRP A 320 -3.18 18.38 -6.09
C TRP A 320 -3.78 17.33 -5.12
N GLY A 321 -3.48 16.06 -5.33
CA GLY A 321 -3.80 14.99 -4.39
C GLY A 321 -2.70 14.79 -3.35
N HIS A 322 -2.81 13.71 -2.58
CA HIS A 322 -1.81 13.32 -1.60
C HIS A 322 -1.01 12.08 -2.02
N GLY A 323 -1.41 11.44 -3.11
CA GLY A 323 -0.75 10.27 -3.68
C GLY A 323 -0.45 9.19 -2.64
N TRP A 324 0.74 8.64 -2.68
CA TRP A 324 1.19 7.63 -1.71
C TRP A 324 1.49 8.20 -0.32
N SER A 325 1.38 9.51 -0.11
CA SER A 325 1.43 10.11 1.23
C SER A 325 0.06 10.23 1.91
N SER A 326 -1.02 9.74 1.29
CA SER A 326 -2.39 9.95 1.78
C SER A 326 -2.60 9.45 3.21
N VAL A 327 -2.03 8.29 3.58
CA VAL A 327 -2.07 7.78 4.96
C VAL A 327 -1.37 8.75 5.91
N LEU A 328 -0.15 9.18 5.56
CA LEU A 328 0.70 10.01 6.41
C LEU A 328 0.11 11.42 6.58
N MET A 329 -0.40 12.00 5.49
CA MET A 329 -0.83 13.41 5.44
C MET A 329 -2.30 13.61 5.78
N GLN A 330 -3.14 12.57 5.66
CA GLN A 330 -4.57 12.70 5.92
C GLN A 330 -5.07 11.82 7.08
N PHE A 331 -4.61 10.57 7.18
CA PHE A 331 -5.13 9.63 8.16
C PHE A 331 -4.40 9.72 9.51
N VAL A 332 -3.07 9.77 9.50
CA VAL A 332 -2.25 9.92 10.72
C VAL A 332 -2.61 11.17 11.54
N PRO A 333 -2.82 12.36 10.94
CA PRO A 333 -3.30 13.51 11.70
C PRO A 333 -4.65 13.27 12.43
N LYS A 334 -5.54 12.46 11.83
CA LYS A 334 -6.82 12.09 12.47
C LYS A 334 -6.61 11.13 13.64
N LEU A 335 -5.67 10.19 13.55
CA LEU A 335 -5.28 9.33 14.68
C LEU A 335 -4.71 10.16 15.84
N ARG A 336 -3.81 11.11 15.55
CA ARG A 336 -3.27 12.05 16.55
C ARG A 336 -4.36 12.88 17.20
N PHE A 337 -5.28 13.42 16.42
CA PHE A 337 -6.45 14.17 16.94
C PHE A 337 -7.35 13.29 17.82
N ALA A 338 -7.45 12.00 17.50
CA ALA A 338 -8.20 11.02 18.29
C ALA A 338 -7.44 10.54 19.55
N GLY A 339 -6.21 11.04 19.79
CA GLY A 339 -5.44 10.75 21.00
C GLY A 339 -4.51 9.53 20.90
N VAL A 340 -4.28 8.98 19.69
CA VAL A 340 -3.35 7.86 19.51
C VAL A 340 -1.92 8.35 19.73
N PRO A 341 -1.14 7.77 20.68
CA PRO A 341 0.23 8.16 20.96
C PRO A 341 1.17 7.90 19.77
N GLU A 342 2.25 8.68 19.67
CA GLU A 342 3.25 8.55 18.59
C GLU A 342 3.92 7.17 18.57
N GLU A 343 4.11 6.53 19.73
CA GLU A 343 4.66 5.17 19.83
C GLU A 343 3.74 4.14 19.14
N LEU A 344 2.42 4.28 19.29
CA LEU A 344 1.46 3.42 18.60
C LEU A 344 1.40 3.76 17.10
N ILE A 345 1.43 5.03 16.71
CA ILE A 345 1.50 5.43 15.29
C ILE A 345 2.75 4.83 14.65
N ARG A 346 3.90 4.91 15.35
CA ARG A 346 5.13 4.25 14.91
C ARG A 346 4.95 2.73 14.76
N LYS A 347 4.36 2.08 15.77
CA LYS A 347 4.10 0.63 15.74
C LYS A 347 3.32 0.25 14.49
N LEU A 348 2.24 0.98 14.16
CA LEU A 348 1.37 0.70 13.02
C LEU A 348 2.05 0.92 11.67
N LEU A 349 2.94 1.90 11.55
CA LEU A 349 3.53 2.33 10.27
C LEU A 349 4.96 1.83 10.05
N VAL A 350 5.65 1.43 11.11
CA VAL A 350 7.07 1.06 11.04
C VAL A 350 7.30 -0.36 11.57
N ASP A 351 6.89 -0.64 12.81
CA ASP A 351 7.27 -1.87 13.48
C ASP A 351 6.46 -3.07 12.98
N ASN A 352 5.16 -2.95 12.87
CA ASN A 352 4.29 -4.00 12.35
C ASN A 352 4.59 -4.36 10.88
N PRO A 353 4.75 -3.39 9.94
CA PRO A 353 5.13 -3.73 8.57
C PRO A 353 6.47 -4.45 8.47
N ARG A 354 7.47 -4.08 9.30
CA ARG A 354 8.75 -4.79 9.35
C ARG A 354 8.58 -6.23 9.82
N ARG A 355 7.76 -6.47 10.86
CA ARG A 355 7.45 -7.83 11.33
C ARG A 355 6.75 -8.66 10.27
N PHE A 356 5.81 -8.08 9.55
CA PHE A 356 5.11 -8.75 8.45
C PHE A 356 6.06 -9.10 7.31
N LEU A 357 6.89 -8.16 6.86
CA LEU A 357 7.70 -8.27 5.65
C LEU A 357 9.01 -9.05 5.82
N ALA A 358 9.55 -9.09 7.07
CA ALA A 358 10.80 -9.77 7.34
C ALA A 358 10.63 -11.29 7.23
N PHE A 359 11.52 -11.99 6.53
CA PHE A 359 11.54 -13.44 6.43
C PHE A 359 12.98 -13.95 6.35
N VAL A 360 13.18 -15.22 6.70
CA VAL A 360 14.47 -15.92 6.49
C VAL A 360 14.38 -16.61 5.13
N PRO A 361 15.23 -16.25 4.15
CA PRO A 361 15.25 -16.91 2.85
C PRO A 361 15.52 -18.41 3.00
N THR A 362 14.65 -19.24 2.43
CA THR A 362 14.92 -20.66 2.22
C THR A 362 15.80 -20.77 0.99
N GLY A 363 16.95 -21.41 1.10
CA GLY A 363 18.01 -21.50 0.08
C GLY A 363 17.54 -22.04 -1.29
#